data_d0bf43987a99a0808aa373b7cc4ca030
#
_entry.id   d0bf43987a99a0808aa373b7cc4ca030
#
_cell.length_a   1.000
_cell.length_b   1.000
_cell.length_c   1.000
_cell.angle_alpha   90.00
_cell.angle_beta   90.00
_cell.angle_gamma   90.00
#
_symmetry.space_group_name_H-M   'P 1'
#
loop_
_entity.id
_entity.type
_entity.pdbx_description
1 polymer ?
#
loop_
_entity_poly.entity_id
_entity_poly.type
_entity_poly.pdbx_seq_one_letter_code
_entity_poly.pdbx_strand_id
1 'polypeptide(L)'
;SPTAVLQYGDHGGAIGYLVGQENRGLEYMFIMMNAARFAVGVQGIAIAERAYQKAVQYARDRVQSRPVDGSMSTAAPIIHHPDVKRMLMAQKAAVEGAQALSAYCALLVDRQKASSDPAERADLGLLLDLLTPIAKSWPSEHCLEANKWAIQVLGGYGYTRDYPVERHYRDNRLNHIHEGTFGIQAMDLLGRKVRMQDGRALTLLLEQVRRTIAEARGAEQLADEAGQLEAALAALEHVTAAVQIGRAHV
;
A
#
# COMPACT_ATOMS: atom_id res chain seq x y z
N SER A 1 2.24 5.28 -20.21
CA SER A 1 1.18 6.02 -20.92
C SER A 1 1.78 7.22 -21.66
N PRO A 2 1.18 7.63 -22.77
CA PRO A 2 1.67 8.78 -23.54
C PRO A 2 1.51 10.07 -22.71
N THR A 3 2.56 10.87 -22.69
CA THR A 3 2.56 12.21 -22.10
C THR A 3 2.45 13.21 -23.24
N ALA A 4 1.58 14.19 -23.10
CA ALA A 4 1.35 15.21 -24.13
C ALA A 4 1.23 16.60 -23.51
N VAL A 5 1.65 17.59 -24.29
CA VAL A 5 1.33 18.99 -24.02
C VAL A 5 0.04 19.32 -24.79
N LEU A 6 -0.95 19.82 -24.07
CA LEU A 6 -2.20 20.24 -24.66
C LEU A 6 -2.16 21.76 -24.84
N GLN A 7 -2.49 22.22 -26.05
CA GLN A 7 -2.59 23.62 -26.37
C GLN A 7 -4.04 23.98 -26.71
N TYR A 8 -4.51 25.05 -26.11
CA TYR A 8 -5.88 25.52 -26.28
C TYR A 8 -5.89 26.94 -26.84
N GLY A 9 -6.81 27.22 -27.73
CA GLY A 9 -7.07 28.60 -28.18
C GLY A 9 -6.27 29.08 -29.37
N ASP A 10 -5.51 28.25 -30.10
CA ASP A 10 -4.66 28.65 -31.24
C ASP A 10 -5.46 29.24 -32.41
N HIS A 11 -6.73 28.95 -32.55
CA HIS A 11 -7.60 29.39 -33.65
C HIS A 11 -8.77 30.23 -33.15
N GLY A 12 -8.46 31.38 -32.53
CA GLY A 12 -9.52 32.33 -32.11
C GLY A 12 -9.92 32.24 -30.64
N GLY A 13 -9.12 31.58 -29.81
CA GLY A 13 -9.38 31.44 -28.37
C GLY A 13 -10.11 30.15 -28.01
N ALA A 14 -10.18 29.85 -26.70
CA ALA A 14 -10.95 28.76 -26.12
C ALA A 14 -11.88 29.32 -25.03
N ILE A 15 -13.10 28.82 -24.96
CA ILE A 15 -14.04 29.17 -23.89
C ILE A 15 -13.75 28.25 -22.71
N GLY A 16 -13.45 28.84 -21.55
CA GLY A 16 -13.25 28.14 -20.29
C GLY A 16 -14.25 28.57 -19.23
N TYR A 17 -14.58 27.68 -18.34
CA TYR A 17 -15.46 27.98 -17.20
C TYR A 17 -14.66 27.77 -15.91
N LEU A 18 -14.77 28.74 -14.99
CA LEU A 18 -14.12 28.62 -13.68
C LEU A 18 -14.81 27.54 -12.83
N VAL A 19 -14.03 26.59 -12.33
CA VAL A 19 -14.49 25.59 -11.37
C VAL A 19 -14.15 26.06 -9.98
N GLY A 20 -15.14 26.38 -9.16
CA GLY A 20 -14.97 26.88 -7.80
C GLY A 20 -14.69 28.38 -7.75
N GLN A 21 -13.71 28.79 -6.94
CA GLN A 21 -13.35 30.19 -6.69
C GLN A 21 -11.95 30.51 -7.22
N GLU A 22 -11.74 31.75 -7.64
CA GLU A 22 -10.43 32.22 -8.08
C GLU A 22 -9.36 32.02 -6.98
N ASN A 23 -8.15 31.68 -7.41
CA ASN A 23 -6.97 31.49 -6.56
C ASN A 23 -7.06 30.32 -5.55
N ARG A 24 -8.07 29.44 -5.66
CA ARG A 24 -8.22 28.25 -4.79
C ARG A 24 -7.96 26.92 -5.50
N GLY A 25 -7.41 26.94 -6.72
CA GLY A 25 -7.21 25.74 -7.53
C GLY A 25 -6.34 24.66 -6.87
N LEU A 26 -5.29 25.03 -6.10
CA LEU A 26 -4.46 24.08 -5.37
C LEU A 26 -5.26 23.34 -4.29
N GLU A 27 -6.15 24.02 -3.58
CA GLU A 27 -7.01 23.40 -2.57
C GLU A 27 -7.92 22.34 -3.21
N TYR A 28 -8.55 22.68 -4.34
CA TYR A 28 -9.40 21.74 -5.08
C TYR A 28 -8.61 20.57 -5.66
N MET A 29 -7.38 20.84 -6.14
CA MET A 29 -6.46 19.80 -6.59
C MET A 29 -6.15 18.80 -5.47
N PHE A 30 -5.91 19.25 -4.25
CA PHE A 30 -5.61 18.36 -3.13
C PHE A 30 -6.77 17.44 -2.73
N ILE A 31 -8.02 17.87 -2.90
CA ILE A 31 -9.21 17.01 -2.72
C ILE A 31 -9.13 15.82 -3.70
N MET A 32 -8.88 16.09 -4.97
CA MET A 32 -8.71 15.09 -6.02
C MET A 32 -7.47 14.21 -5.77
N MET A 33 -6.35 14.82 -5.37
CA MET A 33 -5.08 14.13 -5.15
C MET A 33 -5.14 13.07 -4.04
N ASN A 34 -5.91 13.29 -2.97
CA ASN A 34 -6.08 12.28 -1.93
C ASN A 34 -6.78 11.01 -2.47
N ALA A 35 -7.81 11.19 -3.30
CA ALA A 35 -8.46 10.07 -3.96
C ALA A 35 -7.53 9.38 -4.97
N ALA A 36 -6.75 10.14 -5.74
CA ALA A 36 -5.77 9.62 -6.70
C ALA A 36 -4.66 8.82 -5.99
N ARG A 37 -4.13 9.31 -4.87
CA ARG A 37 -3.12 8.60 -4.06
C ARG A 37 -3.62 7.24 -3.58
N PHE A 38 -4.85 7.19 -3.09
CA PHE A 38 -5.49 5.93 -2.68
C PHE A 38 -5.64 4.98 -3.88
N ALA A 39 -6.11 5.47 -5.03
CA ALA A 39 -6.25 4.69 -6.25
C ALA A 39 -4.91 4.10 -6.74
N VAL A 40 -3.79 4.82 -6.58
CA VAL A 40 -2.44 4.30 -6.89
C VAL A 40 -2.06 3.13 -5.99
N GLY A 41 -2.39 3.18 -4.69
CA GLY A 41 -2.22 2.03 -3.79
C GLY A 41 -2.99 0.81 -4.28
N VAL A 42 -4.27 0.99 -4.60
CA VAL A 42 -5.14 -0.08 -5.15
C VAL A 42 -4.62 -0.61 -6.48
N GLN A 43 -4.10 0.25 -7.35
CA GLN A 43 -3.47 -0.16 -8.61
C GLN A 43 -2.26 -1.08 -8.37
N GLY A 44 -1.40 -0.73 -7.41
CA GLY A 44 -0.25 -1.55 -7.03
C GLY A 44 -0.68 -2.94 -6.55
N ILE A 45 -1.70 -3.00 -5.72
CA ILE A 45 -2.29 -4.25 -5.22
C ILE A 45 -2.82 -5.12 -6.36
N ALA A 46 -3.62 -4.54 -7.26
CA ALA A 46 -4.25 -5.28 -8.35
C ALA A 46 -3.21 -5.89 -9.32
N ILE A 47 -2.13 -5.15 -9.61
CA ILE A 47 -1.03 -5.62 -10.44
C ILE A 47 -0.28 -6.77 -9.75
N ALA A 48 -0.01 -6.63 -8.44
CA ALA A 48 0.71 -7.66 -7.67
C ALA A 48 -0.13 -8.93 -7.51
N GLU A 49 -1.42 -8.81 -7.21
CA GLU A 49 -2.35 -9.95 -7.12
C GLU A 49 -2.38 -10.73 -8.42
N ARG A 50 -2.47 -10.03 -9.55
CA ARG A 50 -2.46 -10.66 -10.86
C ARG A 50 -1.15 -11.43 -11.13
N ALA A 51 0.00 -10.87 -10.73
CA ALA A 51 1.29 -11.52 -10.85
C ALA A 51 1.41 -12.73 -9.92
N TYR A 52 0.92 -12.62 -8.68
CA TYR A 52 0.87 -13.70 -7.71
C TYR A 52 0.06 -14.90 -8.21
N GLN A 53 -1.15 -14.66 -8.73
CA GLN A 53 -1.98 -15.74 -9.28
C GLN A 53 -1.27 -16.46 -10.44
N LYS A 54 -0.58 -15.73 -11.32
CA LYS A 54 0.23 -16.33 -12.40
C LYS A 54 1.40 -17.13 -11.86
N ALA A 55 2.08 -16.65 -10.82
CA ALA A 55 3.17 -17.39 -10.18
C ALA A 55 2.68 -18.67 -9.51
N VAL A 56 1.54 -18.64 -8.81
CA VAL A 56 0.91 -19.83 -8.20
C VAL A 56 0.56 -20.86 -9.27
N GLN A 57 -0.10 -20.42 -10.36
CA GLN A 57 -0.48 -21.33 -11.44
C GLN A 57 0.76 -21.99 -12.07
N TYR A 58 1.78 -21.19 -12.42
CA TYR A 58 3.03 -21.72 -12.96
C TYR A 58 3.70 -22.70 -12.01
N ALA A 59 3.73 -22.39 -10.71
CA ALA A 59 4.35 -23.26 -9.71
C ALA A 59 3.62 -24.60 -9.52
N ARG A 60 2.31 -24.64 -9.81
CA ARG A 60 1.52 -25.90 -9.82
C ARG A 60 1.75 -26.73 -11.07
N ASP A 61 1.98 -26.10 -12.22
CA ASP A 61 2.07 -26.77 -13.52
C ASP A 61 3.51 -27.19 -13.84
N ARG A 62 4.51 -26.42 -13.40
CA ARG A 62 5.92 -26.66 -13.69
C ARG A 62 6.47 -27.81 -12.84
N VAL A 63 6.80 -28.91 -13.47
CA VAL A 63 7.50 -30.04 -12.82
C VAL A 63 9.00 -29.89 -13.01
N GLN A 64 9.76 -29.90 -11.90
CA GLN A 64 11.23 -29.84 -11.94
C GLN A 64 11.82 -30.33 -10.62
N SER A 65 12.73 -31.29 -10.72
CA SER A 65 13.44 -31.87 -9.59
C SER A 65 12.53 -32.43 -8.48
N ARG A 66 13.08 -33.18 -7.59
CA ARG A 66 12.41 -33.63 -6.37
C ARG A 66 12.63 -32.61 -5.23
N PRO A 67 11.66 -32.42 -4.34
CA PRO A 67 11.83 -31.55 -3.18
C PRO A 67 12.99 -31.99 -2.30
N VAL A 68 13.77 -31.01 -1.81
CA VAL A 68 14.96 -31.26 -0.97
C VAL A 68 14.64 -31.79 0.44
N ASP A 69 13.39 -31.60 0.87
CA ASP A 69 12.87 -32.07 2.17
C ASP A 69 12.54 -33.58 2.19
N GLY A 70 12.75 -34.27 1.06
CA GLY A 70 12.48 -35.70 0.94
C GLY A 70 10.98 -36.08 0.89
N SER A 71 10.08 -35.10 0.83
CA SER A 71 8.63 -35.34 0.79
C SER A 71 8.16 -36.13 -0.44
N MET A 72 8.95 -36.14 -1.51
CA MET A 72 8.69 -36.87 -2.76
C MET A 72 9.95 -37.50 -3.31
N SER A 73 9.85 -38.74 -3.82
CA SER A 73 10.96 -39.49 -4.42
C SER A 73 11.20 -39.17 -5.90
N THR A 74 10.24 -38.54 -6.56
CA THR A 74 10.27 -38.21 -7.99
C THR A 74 10.22 -36.70 -8.20
N ALA A 75 10.47 -36.24 -9.44
CA ALA A 75 10.24 -34.85 -9.82
C ALA A 75 8.79 -34.44 -9.55
N ALA A 76 8.60 -33.24 -9.02
CA ALA A 76 7.31 -32.73 -8.59
C ALA A 76 7.06 -31.31 -9.12
N PRO A 77 5.81 -30.81 -9.08
CA PRO A 77 5.52 -29.39 -9.28
C PRO A 77 6.35 -28.53 -8.34
N ILE A 78 6.89 -27.41 -8.86
CA ILE A 78 7.83 -26.59 -8.09
C ILE A 78 7.20 -25.94 -6.85
N ILE A 79 5.88 -25.89 -6.76
CA ILE A 79 5.17 -25.43 -5.56
C ILE A 79 5.52 -26.25 -4.30
N HIS A 80 6.02 -27.46 -4.47
CA HIS A 80 6.46 -28.31 -3.34
C HIS A 80 7.86 -27.95 -2.81
N HIS A 81 8.65 -27.16 -3.55
CA HIS A 81 9.98 -26.74 -3.11
C HIS A 81 9.88 -25.65 -2.00
N PRO A 82 10.63 -25.76 -0.91
CA PRO A 82 10.54 -24.83 0.23
C PRO A 82 10.77 -23.36 -0.16
N ASP A 83 11.74 -23.07 -1.02
CA ASP A 83 12.04 -21.70 -1.44
C ASP A 83 10.91 -21.11 -2.34
N VAL A 84 10.31 -21.93 -3.19
CA VAL A 84 9.14 -21.51 -3.98
C VAL A 84 7.95 -21.20 -3.06
N LYS A 85 7.71 -22.04 -2.04
CA LYS A 85 6.68 -21.76 -1.01
C LYS A 85 6.95 -20.44 -0.30
N ARG A 86 8.20 -20.20 0.11
CA ARG A 86 8.59 -18.92 0.76
C ARG A 86 8.29 -17.73 -0.15
N MET A 87 8.66 -17.78 -1.42
CA MET A 87 8.40 -16.70 -2.39
C MET A 87 6.90 -16.47 -2.61
N LEU A 88 6.11 -17.52 -2.70
CA LEU A 88 4.66 -17.41 -2.84
C LEU A 88 3.99 -16.86 -1.57
N MET A 89 4.45 -17.29 -0.39
CA MET A 89 3.95 -16.76 0.89
C MET A 89 4.28 -15.29 1.06
N ALA A 90 5.48 -14.84 0.69
CA ALA A 90 5.86 -13.44 0.72
C ALA A 90 4.96 -12.58 -0.18
N GLN A 91 4.66 -13.06 -1.39
CA GLN A 91 3.72 -12.38 -2.31
C GLN A 91 2.32 -12.30 -1.71
N LYS A 92 1.80 -13.43 -1.20
CA LYS A 92 0.48 -13.50 -0.59
C LYS A 92 0.35 -12.54 0.60
N ALA A 93 1.32 -12.55 1.51
CA ALA A 93 1.31 -11.68 2.68
C ALA A 93 1.32 -10.19 2.30
N ALA A 94 2.13 -9.80 1.31
CA ALA A 94 2.18 -8.43 0.81
C ALA A 94 0.83 -7.98 0.21
N VAL A 95 0.25 -8.81 -0.66
CA VAL A 95 -1.00 -8.50 -1.36
C VAL A 95 -2.17 -8.46 -0.39
N GLU A 96 -2.35 -9.48 0.45
CA GLU A 96 -3.48 -9.54 1.39
C GLU A 96 -3.38 -8.46 2.48
N GLY A 97 -2.18 -8.17 2.99
CA GLY A 97 -1.96 -7.06 3.91
C GLY A 97 -2.29 -5.70 3.29
N ALA A 98 -1.92 -5.49 2.03
CA ALA A 98 -2.27 -4.28 1.29
C ALA A 98 -3.78 -4.17 1.01
N GLN A 99 -4.44 -5.28 0.67
CA GLN A 99 -5.90 -5.34 0.53
C GLN A 99 -6.61 -5.00 1.83
N ALA A 100 -6.16 -5.54 2.96
CA ALA A 100 -6.72 -5.27 4.27
C ALA A 100 -6.60 -3.77 4.63
N LEU A 101 -5.44 -3.16 4.41
CA LEU A 101 -5.25 -1.72 4.60
C LEU A 101 -6.20 -0.89 3.73
N SER A 102 -6.34 -1.25 2.44
CA SER A 102 -7.23 -0.55 1.52
C SER A 102 -8.70 -0.70 1.91
N ALA A 103 -9.12 -1.89 2.32
CA ALA A 103 -10.47 -2.15 2.81
C ALA A 103 -10.76 -1.35 4.09
N TYR A 104 -9.79 -1.27 5.00
CA TYR A 104 -9.92 -0.45 6.20
C TYR A 104 -10.10 1.04 5.87
N CYS A 105 -9.29 1.59 4.95
CA CYS A 105 -9.46 2.97 4.50
C CYS A 105 -10.83 3.21 3.85
N ALA A 106 -11.31 2.27 3.03
CA ALA A 106 -12.64 2.34 2.44
C ALA A 106 -13.75 2.33 3.50
N LEU A 107 -13.63 1.47 4.51
CA LEU A 107 -14.55 1.43 5.64
C LEU A 107 -14.58 2.76 6.41
N LEU A 108 -13.43 3.41 6.61
CA LEU A 108 -13.39 4.75 7.24
C LEU A 108 -14.15 5.79 6.42
N VAL A 109 -14.03 5.75 5.09
CA VAL A 109 -14.79 6.64 4.18
C VAL A 109 -16.30 6.41 4.33
N ASP A 110 -16.73 5.14 4.33
CA ASP A 110 -18.15 4.81 4.44
C ASP A 110 -18.72 5.19 5.81
N ARG A 111 -18.00 4.93 6.89
CA ARG A 111 -18.37 5.37 8.24
C ARG A 111 -18.44 6.87 8.36
N GLN A 112 -17.47 7.60 7.81
CA GLN A 112 -17.46 9.07 7.81
C GLN A 112 -18.69 9.64 7.12
N LYS A 113 -19.11 9.04 6.00
CA LYS A 113 -20.33 9.47 5.26
C LYS A 113 -21.63 9.11 5.99
N ALA A 114 -21.66 7.95 6.65
CA ALA A 114 -22.85 7.44 7.32
C ALA A 114 -23.11 8.06 8.70
N SER A 115 -22.04 8.53 9.37
CA SER A 115 -22.17 9.09 10.73
C SER A 115 -22.93 10.43 10.70
N SER A 116 -23.88 10.58 11.62
CA SER A 116 -24.56 11.84 11.92
C SER A 116 -23.81 12.70 12.96
N ASP A 117 -22.86 12.12 13.69
CA ASP A 117 -22.06 12.83 14.69
C ASP A 117 -20.91 13.62 14.03
N PRO A 118 -20.88 14.96 14.15
CA PRO A 118 -19.81 15.77 13.61
C PRO A 118 -18.43 15.47 14.20
N ALA A 119 -18.33 15.08 15.48
CA ALA A 119 -17.08 14.76 16.13
C ALA A 119 -16.52 13.43 15.60
N GLU A 120 -17.35 12.40 15.48
CA GLU A 120 -16.96 11.12 14.87
C GLU A 120 -16.50 11.33 13.42
N ARG A 121 -17.23 12.10 12.62
CA ARG A 121 -16.85 12.42 11.23
C ARG A 121 -15.48 13.10 11.15
N ALA A 122 -15.20 14.01 12.08
CA ALA A 122 -13.90 14.70 12.13
C ALA A 122 -12.76 13.74 12.48
N ASP A 123 -12.92 12.89 13.48
CA ASP A 123 -11.92 11.88 13.89
C ASP A 123 -11.67 10.84 12.78
N LEU A 124 -12.71 10.34 12.12
CA LEU A 124 -12.58 9.43 10.99
C LEU A 124 -11.85 10.08 9.80
N GLY A 125 -12.13 11.34 9.52
CA GLY A 125 -11.42 12.12 8.50
C GLY A 125 -9.94 12.30 8.82
N LEU A 126 -9.60 12.62 10.08
CA LEU A 126 -8.22 12.74 10.53
C LEU A 126 -7.44 11.43 10.41
N LEU A 127 -8.05 10.32 10.81
CA LEU A 127 -7.44 8.99 10.69
C LEU A 127 -7.21 8.61 9.23
N LEU A 128 -8.19 8.86 8.36
CA LEU A 128 -8.07 8.61 6.92
C LEU A 128 -6.97 9.47 6.31
N ASP A 129 -6.88 10.73 6.70
CA ASP A 129 -5.83 11.65 6.25
C ASP A 129 -4.43 11.18 6.65
N LEU A 130 -4.26 10.68 7.89
CA LEU A 130 -3.00 10.08 8.35
C LEU A 130 -2.64 8.83 7.55
N LEU A 131 -3.61 7.98 7.24
CA LEU A 131 -3.40 6.73 6.53
C LEU A 131 -3.16 6.91 5.02
N THR A 132 -3.59 8.02 4.42
CA THR A 132 -3.50 8.24 2.96
C THR A 132 -2.07 8.07 2.40
N PRO A 133 -1.00 8.70 2.94
CA PRO A 133 0.35 8.48 2.46
C PRO A 133 0.85 7.04 2.68
N ILE A 134 0.39 6.37 3.73
CA ILE A 134 0.72 4.97 4.01
C ILE A 134 0.01 4.06 3.00
N ALA A 135 -1.30 4.27 2.77
CA ALA A 135 -2.11 3.50 1.83
C ALA A 135 -1.63 3.64 0.37
N LYS A 136 -0.92 4.72 0.04
CA LYS A 136 -0.24 4.88 -1.25
C LYS A 136 1.13 4.20 -1.28
N SER A 137 1.96 4.45 -0.28
CA SER A 137 3.38 4.08 -0.30
C SER A 137 3.63 2.62 0.04
N TRP A 138 3.00 2.11 1.09
CA TRP A 138 3.24 0.73 1.54
C TRP A 138 2.83 -0.31 0.47
N PRO A 139 1.63 -0.23 -0.14
CA PRO A 139 1.30 -1.12 -1.26
C PRO A 139 2.23 -0.95 -2.45
N SER A 140 2.62 0.28 -2.80
CA SER A 140 3.53 0.52 -3.92
C SER A 140 4.86 -0.21 -3.74
N GLU A 141 5.44 -0.20 -2.53
CA GLU A 141 6.71 -0.87 -2.21
C GLU A 141 6.55 -2.39 -2.16
N HIS A 142 5.71 -2.87 -1.25
CA HIS A 142 5.61 -4.30 -0.98
C HIS A 142 4.97 -5.09 -2.13
N CYS A 143 4.07 -4.48 -2.89
CA CYS A 143 3.50 -5.09 -4.07
C CYS A 143 4.50 -5.12 -5.25
N LEU A 144 5.41 -4.16 -5.36
CA LEU A 144 6.50 -4.25 -6.32
C LEU A 144 7.47 -5.39 -5.97
N GLU A 145 7.80 -5.55 -4.68
CA GLU A 145 8.61 -6.69 -4.21
C GLU A 145 7.90 -8.03 -4.48
N ALA A 146 6.57 -8.09 -4.30
CA ALA A 146 5.79 -9.26 -4.69
C ALA A 146 5.90 -9.57 -6.19
N ASN A 147 5.84 -8.56 -7.06
CA ASN A 147 6.06 -8.75 -8.50
C ASN A 147 7.47 -9.28 -8.83
N LYS A 148 8.51 -8.85 -8.10
CA LYS A 148 9.87 -9.39 -8.23
C LYS A 148 9.88 -10.89 -7.92
N TRP A 149 9.23 -11.32 -6.85
CA TRP A 149 9.13 -12.74 -6.51
C TRP A 149 8.32 -13.55 -7.53
N ALA A 150 7.31 -12.95 -8.17
CA ALA A 150 6.59 -13.61 -9.26
C ALA A 150 7.51 -13.93 -10.43
N ILE A 151 8.38 -13.00 -10.85
CA ILE A 151 9.40 -13.24 -11.87
C ILE A 151 10.33 -14.37 -11.42
N GLN A 152 10.79 -14.34 -10.17
CA GLN A 152 11.73 -15.33 -9.63
C GLN A 152 11.12 -16.75 -9.62
N VAL A 153 9.85 -16.90 -9.28
CA VAL A 153 9.15 -18.20 -9.31
C VAL A 153 9.11 -18.78 -10.73
N LEU A 154 8.95 -17.95 -11.76
CA LEU A 154 8.95 -18.39 -13.15
C LEU A 154 10.36 -18.64 -13.69
N GLY A 155 11.41 -18.19 -12.99
CA GLY A 155 12.80 -18.31 -13.44
C GLY A 155 13.02 -17.57 -14.77
N GLY A 156 13.78 -18.17 -15.69
CA GLY A 156 14.05 -17.57 -17.01
C GLY A 156 12.79 -17.17 -17.80
N TYR A 157 11.72 -17.95 -17.69
CA TYR A 157 10.45 -17.62 -18.34
C TYR A 157 9.79 -16.34 -17.79
N GLY A 158 10.02 -16.02 -16.51
CA GLY A 158 9.53 -14.76 -15.90
C GLY A 158 10.17 -13.49 -16.48
N TYR A 159 11.31 -13.63 -17.15
CA TYR A 159 12.02 -12.54 -17.80
C TYR A 159 11.61 -12.35 -19.28
N THR A 160 10.99 -13.36 -19.88
CA THR A 160 10.54 -13.33 -21.28
C THR A 160 9.16 -12.67 -21.41
N ARG A 161 8.77 -12.33 -22.65
CA ARG A 161 7.45 -11.79 -22.97
C ARG A 161 6.36 -12.85 -23.11
N ASP A 162 6.72 -14.14 -23.01
CA ASP A 162 5.77 -15.25 -23.06
C ASP A 162 4.83 -15.26 -21.84
N TYR A 163 5.32 -14.69 -20.72
CA TYR A 163 4.54 -14.50 -19.51
C TYR A 163 4.46 -13.01 -19.13
N PRO A 164 3.30 -12.52 -18.64
CA PRO A 164 3.09 -11.11 -18.41
C PRO A 164 3.76 -10.57 -17.13
N VAL A 165 4.43 -11.41 -16.32
CA VAL A 165 4.94 -11.03 -15.00
C VAL A 165 6.05 -9.97 -15.06
N GLU A 166 6.88 -9.95 -16.12
CA GLU A 166 7.89 -8.92 -16.34
C GLU A 166 7.24 -7.54 -16.56
N ARG A 167 6.13 -7.52 -17.31
CA ARG A 167 5.36 -6.30 -17.55
C ARG A 167 4.69 -5.83 -16.27
N HIS A 168 4.13 -6.73 -15.48
CA HIS A 168 3.53 -6.37 -14.18
C HIS A 168 4.54 -5.73 -13.25
N TYR A 169 5.78 -6.22 -13.19
CA TYR A 169 6.85 -5.59 -12.42
C TYR A 169 7.15 -4.18 -12.92
N ARG A 170 7.32 -4.01 -14.22
CA ARG A 170 7.62 -2.71 -14.85
C ARG A 170 6.48 -1.71 -14.66
N ASP A 171 5.24 -2.14 -14.85
CA ASP A 171 4.06 -1.28 -14.69
C ASP A 171 3.89 -0.86 -13.22
N ASN A 172 4.09 -1.76 -12.28
CA ASN A 172 3.96 -1.47 -10.85
C ASN A 172 5.07 -0.53 -10.34
N ARG A 173 6.24 -0.54 -10.98
CA ARG A 173 7.34 0.38 -10.62
C ARG A 173 6.95 1.85 -10.73
N LEU A 174 6.03 2.20 -11.63
CA LEU A 174 5.54 3.57 -11.79
C LEU A 174 4.81 4.07 -10.54
N ASN A 175 4.17 3.18 -9.77
CA ASN A 175 3.41 3.54 -8.57
C ASN A 175 4.26 4.15 -7.45
N HIS A 176 5.58 3.97 -7.48
CA HIS A 176 6.52 4.66 -6.58
C HIS A 176 6.74 6.13 -6.95
N ILE A 177 6.44 6.53 -8.19
CA ILE A 177 6.88 7.78 -8.79
C ILE A 177 5.73 8.78 -8.89
N HIS A 178 4.63 8.40 -9.55
CA HIS A 178 3.52 9.31 -9.80
C HIS A 178 2.63 9.50 -8.56
N GLU A 179 1.85 10.57 -8.56
CA GLU A 179 0.96 10.99 -7.46
C GLU A 179 1.72 11.20 -6.13
N GLY A 180 2.95 11.68 -6.23
CA GLY A 180 3.88 11.88 -5.13
C GLY A 180 4.81 10.69 -4.90
N THR A 181 6.10 10.94 -5.04
CA THR A 181 7.16 9.95 -4.77
C THR A 181 7.17 9.53 -3.30
N PHE A 182 7.92 8.48 -3.00
CA PHE A 182 8.11 7.98 -1.63
C PHE A 182 8.53 9.09 -0.65
N GLY A 183 9.51 9.92 -1.04
CA GLY A 183 9.97 11.03 -0.22
C GLY A 183 8.89 12.08 0.02
N ILE A 184 8.04 12.38 -0.97
CA ILE A 184 6.89 13.28 -0.81
C ILE A 184 5.87 12.71 0.18
N GLN A 185 5.56 11.41 0.09
CA GLN A 185 4.64 10.77 1.04
C GLN A 185 5.23 10.75 2.46
N ALA A 186 6.52 10.47 2.61
CA ALA A 186 7.21 10.50 3.90
C ALA A 186 7.20 11.91 4.52
N MET A 187 7.46 12.95 3.72
CA MET A 187 7.38 14.34 4.19
C MET A 187 5.96 14.74 4.56
N ASP A 188 4.96 14.31 3.81
CA ASP A 188 3.55 14.56 4.13
C ASP A 188 3.17 13.85 5.44
N LEU A 189 3.54 12.60 5.61
CA LEU A 189 3.27 11.82 6.82
C LEU A 189 3.94 12.44 8.05
N LEU A 190 5.28 12.52 8.04
CA LEU A 190 6.07 12.91 9.21
C LEU A 190 6.11 14.43 9.42
N GLY A 191 6.00 15.22 8.34
CA GLY A 191 6.05 16.67 8.41
C GLY A 191 4.72 17.32 8.79
N ARG A 192 3.62 16.70 8.42
CA ARG A 192 2.29 17.27 8.53
C ARG A 192 1.30 16.36 9.24
N LYS A 193 1.05 15.15 8.73
CA LYS A 193 -0.07 14.30 9.13
C LYS A 193 0.01 13.85 10.59
N VAL A 194 1.18 13.43 11.07
CA VAL A 194 1.37 13.02 12.49
C VAL A 194 1.17 14.17 13.48
N ARG A 195 1.24 15.42 13.01
CA ARG A 195 1.09 16.62 13.85
C ARG A 195 -0.30 17.26 13.78
N MET A 196 -1.17 16.77 12.90
CA MET A 196 -2.50 17.36 12.74
C MET A 196 -3.28 17.35 14.04
N GLN A 197 -3.89 18.49 14.37
CA GLN A 197 -4.62 18.72 15.60
C GLN A 197 -3.83 18.25 16.85
N ASP A 198 -2.62 18.77 16.99
CA ASP A 198 -1.71 18.48 18.10
C ASP A 198 -1.44 16.98 18.31
N GLY A 199 -1.36 16.23 17.19
CA GLY A 199 -1.10 14.79 17.21
C GLY A 199 -2.35 13.91 17.35
N ARG A 200 -3.56 14.48 17.35
CA ARG A 200 -4.82 13.72 17.47
C ARG A 200 -4.93 12.61 16.42
N ALA A 201 -4.54 12.88 15.17
CA ALA A 201 -4.58 11.88 14.10
C ALA A 201 -3.74 10.63 14.43
N LEU A 202 -2.52 10.83 14.96
CA LEU A 202 -1.65 9.73 15.40
C LEU A 202 -2.25 9.01 16.62
N THR A 203 -2.75 9.75 17.59
CA THR A 203 -3.40 9.18 18.78
C THR A 203 -4.53 8.24 18.41
N LEU A 204 -5.39 8.62 17.47
CA LEU A 204 -6.49 7.76 16.97
C LEU A 204 -5.98 6.43 16.39
N LEU A 205 -4.88 6.47 15.62
CA LEU A 205 -4.26 5.24 15.10
C LEU A 205 -3.72 4.37 16.23
N LEU A 206 -2.96 4.96 17.17
CA LEU A 206 -2.38 4.23 18.29
C LEU A 206 -3.46 3.59 19.18
N GLU A 207 -4.55 4.29 19.45
CA GLU A 207 -5.70 3.77 20.20
C GLU A 207 -6.35 2.58 19.48
N GLN A 208 -6.49 2.66 18.14
CA GLN A 208 -7.04 1.56 17.35
C GLN A 208 -6.12 0.32 17.40
N VAL A 209 -4.81 0.50 17.25
CA VAL A 209 -3.84 -0.60 17.32
C VAL A 209 -3.84 -1.23 18.71
N ARG A 210 -3.87 -0.43 19.79
CA ARG A 210 -3.94 -0.93 21.17
C ARG A 210 -5.20 -1.76 21.42
N ARG A 211 -6.34 -1.36 20.87
CA ARG A 211 -7.59 -2.18 20.95
C ARG A 211 -7.40 -3.52 20.26
N THR A 212 -6.84 -3.54 19.05
CA THR A 212 -6.56 -4.77 18.32
C THR A 212 -5.61 -5.70 19.10
N ILE A 213 -4.56 -5.16 19.74
CA ILE A 213 -3.65 -5.91 20.60
C ILE A 213 -4.41 -6.54 21.79
N ALA A 214 -5.28 -5.76 22.45
CA ALA A 214 -6.05 -6.24 23.58
C ALA A 214 -7.03 -7.38 23.19
N GLU A 215 -7.69 -7.22 22.04
CA GLU A 215 -8.58 -8.25 21.49
C GLU A 215 -7.80 -9.53 21.11
N ALA A 216 -6.67 -9.39 20.42
CA ALA A 216 -5.83 -10.51 20.01
C ALA A 216 -5.26 -11.29 21.20
N ARG A 217 -4.92 -10.63 22.31
CA ARG A 217 -4.47 -11.27 23.55
C ARG A 217 -5.54 -12.17 24.20
N GLY A 218 -6.81 -11.93 23.89
CA GLY A 218 -7.91 -12.79 24.31
C GLY A 218 -8.00 -14.14 23.57
N ALA A 219 -7.25 -14.29 22.48
CA ALA A 219 -7.19 -15.49 21.65
C ALA A 219 -5.80 -16.13 21.76
N GLU A 220 -5.70 -17.31 22.37
CA GLU A 220 -4.42 -18.01 22.64
C GLU A 220 -3.55 -18.16 21.38
N GLN A 221 -4.17 -18.45 20.23
CA GLN A 221 -3.50 -18.63 18.95
C GLN A 221 -2.91 -17.33 18.35
N LEU A 222 -3.21 -16.17 18.91
CA LEU A 222 -2.74 -14.84 18.44
C LEU A 222 -1.82 -14.15 19.47
N ALA A 223 -1.41 -14.84 20.53
CA ALA A 223 -0.64 -14.24 21.62
C ALA A 223 0.74 -13.73 21.14
N ASP A 224 1.42 -14.49 20.29
CA ASP A 224 2.72 -14.14 19.74
C ASP A 224 2.61 -12.94 18.77
N GLU A 225 1.61 -12.93 17.91
CA GLU A 225 1.33 -11.83 16.98
C GLU A 225 0.95 -10.55 17.74
N ALA A 226 0.18 -10.66 18.80
CA ALA A 226 -0.14 -9.52 19.67
C ALA A 226 1.12 -8.92 20.30
N GLY A 227 2.05 -9.76 20.77
CA GLY A 227 3.34 -9.33 21.31
C GLY A 227 4.23 -8.64 20.28
N GLN A 228 4.29 -9.18 19.06
CA GLN A 228 5.02 -8.56 17.95
C GLN A 228 4.42 -7.20 17.54
N LEU A 229 3.10 -7.10 17.49
CA LEU A 229 2.39 -5.86 17.17
C LEU A 229 2.63 -4.80 18.25
N GLU A 230 2.65 -5.17 19.53
CA GLU A 230 2.95 -4.27 20.64
C GLU A 230 4.38 -3.73 20.55
N ALA A 231 5.36 -4.59 20.27
CA ALA A 231 6.75 -4.18 20.07
C ALA A 231 6.90 -3.22 18.87
N ALA A 232 6.20 -3.49 17.76
CA ALA A 232 6.16 -2.62 16.59
C ALA A 232 5.51 -1.26 16.92
N LEU A 233 4.44 -1.24 17.72
CA LEU A 233 3.78 -0.02 18.18
C LEU A 233 4.72 0.84 19.03
N ALA A 234 5.42 0.25 19.98
CA ALA A 234 6.41 0.94 20.82
C ALA A 234 7.56 1.54 19.99
N ALA A 235 8.05 0.80 18.98
CA ALA A 235 9.06 1.29 18.05
C ALA A 235 8.55 2.47 17.22
N LEU A 236 7.31 2.42 16.74
CA LEU A 236 6.67 3.52 16.00
C LEU A 236 6.58 4.79 16.85
N GLU A 237 6.12 4.68 18.11
CA GLU A 237 6.03 5.82 19.04
C GLU A 237 7.41 6.42 19.30
N HIS A 238 8.41 5.59 19.58
CA HIS A 238 9.79 6.03 19.84
C HIS A 238 10.40 6.77 18.64
N VAL A 239 10.33 6.18 17.43
CA VAL A 239 10.87 6.79 16.21
C VAL A 239 10.15 8.08 15.87
N THR A 240 8.82 8.11 16.00
CA THR A 240 8.04 9.33 15.73
C THR A 240 8.43 10.47 16.66
N ALA A 241 8.59 10.20 17.95
CA ALA A 241 9.05 11.19 18.93
C ALA A 241 10.46 11.70 18.59
N ALA A 242 11.39 10.80 18.27
CA ALA A 242 12.77 11.16 17.92
C ALA A 242 12.85 12.06 16.68
N VAL A 243 12.07 11.74 15.62
CA VAL A 243 12.03 12.55 14.40
C VAL A 243 11.41 13.93 14.63
N GLN A 244 10.44 14.04 15.52
CA GLN A 244 9.82 15.34 15.87
C GLN A 244 10.78 16.23 16.65
N ILE A 245 11.55 15.69 17.59
CA ILE A 245 12.58 16.43 18.36
C ILE A 245 13.67 16.94 17.43
N GLY A 246 14.18 16.15 16.49
CA GLY A 246 15.20 16.55 15.53
C GLY A 246 14.81 17.74 14.65
N ARG A 247 13.51 17.94 14.39
CA ARG A 247 12.98 19.08 13.62
C ARG A 247 12.80 20.37 14.43
N ALA A 248 12.75 20.30 15.75
CA ALA A 248 12.66 21.48 16.61
C ALA A 248 13.99 22.22 16.71
N HIS A 249 15.08 21.64 16.20
CA HIS A 249 16.45 22.18 16.24
C HIS A 249 17.00 22.55 14.86
N VAL A 250 16.20 22.54 13.80
CA VAL A 250 16.50 23.01 12.45
C VAL A 250 15.56 24.16 12.08
#